data_ff908d2904e4a63a8cf0043b98c44bc5
#
_entry.id   ff908d2904e4a63a8cf0043b98c44bc5
#
_cell.length_a   1.000
_cell.length_b   1.000
_cell.length_c   1.000
_cell.angle_alpha   90.00
_cell.angle_beta   90.00
_cell.angle_gamma   90.00
#
_symmetry.space_group_name_H-M   'P 1'
#
loop_
_entity.id
_entity.type
_entity.pdbx_description
1 polymer ?
#
loop_
_entity_poly.entity_id
_entity_poly.type
_entity_poly.pdbx_seq_one_letter_code
_entity_poly.pdbx_strand_id
1 'polypeptide(L)'
;MAAFRGLRRNLGFSLVVVAVLALGIGMNTALFSIVDRVLLHPFPFRGLDRMVDLDAGDMELNREENQYFARRMHSFEQTLIWTWENVVLTGVDDTDSIFLLEVSEHLFDSLGVPAALGRTFTAADYNTASPPVVVISDRLWRKHLTMAPELTAAVAS
;
A
#
# COMPACT_ATOMS: atom_id res chain seq x y z
N MET A 1 33.89 -32.89 24.51
CA MET A 1 35.05 -32.69 23.62
C MET A 1 35.28 -33.80 22.60
N ALA A 2 34.71 -35.01 22.74
CA ALA A 2 34.91 -36.14 21.77
C ALA A 2 34.22 -35.90 20.42
N ALA A 3 33.04 -35.30 20.37
CA ALA A 3 32.27 -35.02 19.15
C ALA A 3 33.02 -34.08 18.17
N PHE A 4 33.68 -33.06 18.71
CA PHE A 4 34.45 -32.10 17.89
C PHE A 4 35.64 -32.70 17.18
N ARG A 5 36.27 -33.73 17.80
CA ARG A 5 37.40 -34.45 17.23
C ARG A 5 36.98 -35.40 16.11
N GLY A 6 35.76 -35.96 16.18
CA GLY A 6 35.14 -36.77 15.12
C GLY A 6 34.81 -35.98 13.86
N LEU A 7 34.27 -34.75 14.03
CA LEU A 7 33.96 -33.85 12.91
C LEU A 7 35.22 -33.47 12.11
N ARG A 8 36.33 -33.21 12.78
CA ARG A 8 37.59 -32.85 12.11
C ARG A 8 38.25 -34.02 11.38
N ARG A 9 37.93 -35.26 11.74
CA ARG A 9 38.53 -36.45 11.14
C ARG A 9 37.85 -36.86 9.83
N ASN A 10 36.59 -36.43 9.60
CA ASN A 10 35.84 -36.71 8.38
C ASN A 10 35.22 -35.40 7.85
N LEU A 11 36.04 -34.48 7.40
CA LEU A 11 35.63 -33.16 6.93
C LEU A 11 34.59 -33.22 5.80
N GLY A 12 34.73 -34.15 4.87
CA GLY A 12 33.79 -34.32 3.76
C GLY A 12 32.37 -34.69 4.23
N PHE A 13 32.27 -35.66 5.14
CA PHE A 13 30.98 -36.07 5.70
C PHE A 13 30.34 -34.92 6.51
N SER A 14 31.13 -34.27 7.35
CA SER A 14 30.66 -33.15 8.15
C SER A 14 30.13 -31.98 7.29
N LEU A 15 30.83 -31.71 6.18
CA LEU A 15 30.41 -30.63 5.26
C LEU A 15 29.11 -30.97 4.56
N VAL A 16 28.91 -32.21 4.13
CA VAL A 16 27.65 -32.67 3.54
C VAL A 16 26.50 -32.56 4.55
N VAL A 17 26.70 -33.03 5.78
CA VAL A 17 25.68 -32.94 6.83
C VAL A 17 25.29 -31.49 7.12
N VAL A 18 26.26 -30.60 7.26
CA VAL A 18 26.04 -29.17 7.49
C VAL A 18 25.31 -28.55 6.28
N ALA A 19 25.69 -28.88 5.06
CA ALA A 19 25.01 -28.37 3.85
C ALA A 19 23.56 -28.81 3.77
N VAL A 20 23.25 -30.07 4.07
CA VAL A 20 21.87 -30.58 4.07
C VAL A 20 21.04 -29.89 5.15
N LEU A 21 21.59 -29.74 6.35
CA LEU A 21 20.90 -29.03 7.44
C LEU A 21 20.69 -27.56 7.10
N ALA A 22 21.70 -26.91 6.54
CA ALA A 22 21.61 -25.50 6.13
C ALA A 22 20.56 -25.29 5.03
N LEU A 23 20.47 -26.21 4.05
CA LEU A 23 19.42 -26.18 3.02
C LEU A 23 18.03 -26.37 3.62
N GLY A 24 17.86 -27.36 4.49
CA GLY A 24 16.57 -27.65 5.12
C GLY A 24 16.08 -26.50 6.00
N ILE A 25 16.93 -25.95 6.84
CA ILE A 25 16.58 -24.79 7.68
C ILE A 25 16.37 -23.55 6.83
N GLY A 26 17.26 -23.30 5.86
CA GLY A 26 17.20 -22.13 4.99
C GLY A 26 15.92 -22.09 4.15
N MET A 27 15.52 -23.22 3.57
CA MET A 27 14.29 -23.34 2.79
C MET A 27 13.03 -23.09 3.65
N ASN A 28 12.97 -23.69 4.84
CA ASN A 28 11.87 -23.47 5.77
C ASN A 28 11.78 -22.00 6.22
N THR A 29 12.93 -21.40 6.55
CA THR A 29 12.99 -20.00 6.97
C THR A 29 12.56 -19.06 5.84
N ALA A 30 13.01 -19.32 4.61
CA ALA A 30 12.61 -18.52 3.44
C ALA A 30 11.10 -18.61 3.18
N LEU A 31 10.55 -19.83 3.21
CA LEU A 31 9.11 -20.03 3.03
C LEU A 31 8.30 -19.31 4.12
N PHE A 32 8.72 -19.45 5.38
CA PHE A 32 8.05 -18.79 6.50
C PHE A 32 8.12 -17.26 6.40
N SER A 33 9.26 -16.72 5.96
CA SER A 33 9.42 -15.28 5.76
C SER A 33 8.51 -14.72 4.65
N ILE A 34 8.24 -15.52 3.60
CA ILE A 34 7.29 -15.13 2.55
C ILE A 34 5.86 -15.15 3.10
N VAL A 35 5.50 -16.21 3.81
CA VAL A 35 4.16 -16.34 4.44
C VAL A 35 3.92 -15.20 5.44
N ASP A 36 4.91 -14.89 6.27
CA ASP A 36 4.83 -13.82 7.25
C ASP A 36 4.57 -12.46 6.59
N ARG A 37 5.34 -12.13 5.54
CA ARG A 37 5.21 -10.84 4.83
C ARG A 37 3.96 -10.73 3.96
N VAL A 38 3.52 -11.84 3.35
CA VAL A 38 2.41 -11.79 2.39
C VAL A 38 1.07 -12.04 3.07
N LEU A 39 1.03 -12.92 4.07
CA LEU A 39 -0.21 -13.37 4.69
C LEU A 39 -0.47 -12.72 6.06
N LEU A 40 0.57 -12.57 6.89
CA LEU A 40 0.41 -12.08 8.25
C LEU A 40 0.59 -10.57 8.36
N HIS A 41 1.50 -9.99 7.56
CA HIS A 41 1.78 -8.55 7.57
C HIS A 41 1.84 -7.98 6.14
N PRO A 42 0.73 -8.07 5.36
CA PRO A 42 0.73 -7.69 3.94
C PRO A 42 0.99 -6.20 3.72
N PHE A 43 0.63 -5.35 4.67
CA PHE A 43 0.76 -3.91 4.54
C PHE A 43 1.36 -3.28 5.80
N PRO A 44 2.30 -2.33 5.65
CA PRO A 44 2.91 -1.63 6.79
C PRO A 44 2.05 -0.48 7.33
N PHE A 45 0.72 -0.54 7.14
CA PHE A 45 -0.19 0.51 7.60
C PHE A 45 -0.53 0.35 9.08
N ARG A 46 -0.77 1.47 9.73
CA ARG A 46 -1.17 1.48 11.13
C ARG A 46 -2.63 1.06 11.30
N GLY A 47 -2.91 0.20 12.28
CA GLY A 47 -4.28 -0.11 12.68
C GLY A 47 -5.07 -1.00 11.72
N LEU A 48 -4.42 -1.73 10.82
CA LEU A 48 -5.09 -2.68 9.91
C LEU A 48 -5.92 -3.73 10.64
N ASP A 49 -5.50 -4.14 11.83
CA ASP A 49 -6.19 -5.06 12.72
C ASP A 49 -7.54 -4.52 13.23
N ARG A 50 -7.75 -3.21 13.11
CA ARG A 50 -8.98 -2.51 13.49
C ARG A 50 -9.80 -2.03 12.29
N MET A 51 -9.32 -2.25 11.09
CA MET A 51 -10.03 -1.90 9.86
C MET A 51 -10.91 -3.06 9.41
N VAL A 52 -12.10 -2.73 8.99
CA VAL A 52 -13.07 -3.68 8.40
C VAL A 52 -13.45 -3.14 7.04
N ASP A 53 -13.32 -3.97 6.03
CA ASP A 53 -13.85 -3.67 4.71
C ASP A 53 -15.33 -4.02 4.66
N LEU A 54 -16.14 -3.05 4.27
CA LEU A 54 -17.58 -3.22 4.10
C LEU A 54 -17.85 -3.27 2.59
N ASP A 55 -17.91 -4.48 2.08
CA ASP A 55 -18.30 -4.72 0.70
C ASP A 55 -19.82 -4.51 0.55
N ALA A 56 -20.18 -3.48 -0.18
CA ALA A 56 -21.58 -3.20 -0.49
C ALA A 56 -22.11 -4.03 -1.69
N GLY A 57 -21.34 -4.97 -2.20
CA GLY A 57 -21.65 -5.75 -3.39
C GLY A 57 -21.68 -4.86 -4.64
N ASP A 58 -22.69 -5.05 -5.49
CA ASP A 58 -22.86 -4.27 -6.74
C ASP A 58 -23.41 -2.85 -6.50
N MET A 59 -23.50 -2.41 -5.26
CA MET A 59 -24.04 -1.09 -4.91
C MET A 59 -22.90 -0.06 -4.95
N GLU A 60 -22.80 0.70 -6.02
CA GLU A 60 -21.96 1.90 -6.08
C GLU A 60 -22.57 2.96 -5.17
N LEU A 61 -21.99 3.10 -3.98
CA LEU A 61 -22.41 4.14 -3.04
C LEU A 61 -21.87 5.48 -3.53
N ASN A 62 -22.76 6.39 -3.83
CA ASN A 62 -22.40 7.76 -4.14
C ASN A 62 -21.95 8.53 -2.86
N ARG A 63 -21.36 9.71 -3.03
CA ARG A 63 -20.83 10.51 -1.93
C ARG A 63 -21.90 10.84 -0.87
N GLU A 64 -23.14 11.10 -1.27
CA GLU A 64 -24.23 11.47 -0.36
C GLU A 64 -24.70 10.27 0.48
N GLU A 65 -24.81 9.11 -0.15
CA GLU A 65 -25.13 7.85 0.52
C GLU A 65 -24.06 7.47 1.53
N ASN A 66 -22.82 7.64 1.15
CA ASN A 66 -21.67 7.40 2.03
C ASN A 66 -21.67 8.31 3.26
N GLN A 67 -21.94 9.60 3.09
CA GLN A 67 -22.08 10.53 4.22
C GLN A 67 -23.28 10.16 5.11
N TYR A 68 -24.36 9.68 4.50
CA TYR A 68 -25.53 9.20 5.25
C TYR A 68 -25.21 7.98 6.11
N PHE A 69 -24.47 7.00 5.56
CA PHE A 69 -24.00 5.83 6.31
C PHE A 69 -23.01 6.22 7.40
N ALA A 70 -22.02 7.03 7.09
CA ALA A 70 -21.02 7.48 8.06
C ALA A 70 -21.64 8.17 9.28
N ARG A 71 -22.69 8.98 9.08
CA ARG A 71 -23.40 9.66 10.18
C ARG A 71 -24.21 8.70 11.07
N ARG A 72 -24.58 7.53 10.58
CA ARG A 72 -25.40 6.55 11.31
C ARG A 72 -24.61 5.40 11.91
N MET A 73 -23.42 5.16 11.43
CA MET A 73 -22.54 4.09 11.91
C MET A 73 -21.74 4.55 13.13
N HIS A 74 -22.37 4.63 14.28
CA HIS A 74 -21.71 5.03 15.53
C HIS A 74 -20.73 3.99 16.10
N SER A 75 -20.72 2.78 15.53
CA SER A 75 -19.79 1.70 15.95
C SER A 75 -18.40 1.85 15.38
N PHE A 76 -18.21 2.71 14.38
CA PHE A 76 -16.93 2.97 13.75
C PHE A 76 -16.40 4.33 14.18
N GLU A 77 -15.11 4.38 14.47
CA GLU A 77 -14.39 5.61 14.79
C GLU A 77 -14.31 6.52 13.57
N GLN A 78 -14.11 5.91 12.39
CA GLN A 78 -14.01 6.60 11.12
C GLN A 78 -14.47 5.69 9.97
N THR A 79 -15.10 6.27 8.97
CA THR A 79 -15.48 5.58 7.74
C THR A 79 -14.66 6.15 6.59
N LEU A 80 -13.94 5.29 5.89
CA LEU A 80 -13.16 5.64 4.72
C LEU A 80 -13.86 5.12 3.48
N ILE A 81 -13.85 5.91 2.43
CA ILE A 81 -14.47 5.57 1.16
C ILE A 81 -13.41 5.69 0.08
N TRP A 82 -13.42 4.74 -0.81
CA TRP A 82 -12.57 4.75 -1.98
C TRP A 82 -13.32 4.17 -3.18
N THR A 83 -13.12 4.80 -4.33
CA THR A 83 -13.62 4.32 -5.62
C THR A 83 -12.48 4.40 -6.61
N TRP A 84 -12.39 3.45 -7.51
CA TRP A 84 -11.33 3.40 -8.51
C TRP A 84 -11.89 3.56 -9.91
N GLU A 85 -11.17 4.30 -10.73
CA GLU A 85 -11.47 4.52 -12.13
C GLU A 85 -10.23 4.35 -12.99
N ASN A 86 -10.43 3.92 -14.24
CA ASN A 86 -9.39 3.94 -15.24
C ASN A 86 -9.48 5.26 -16.00
N VAL A 87 -8.44 6.06 -15.93
CA VAL A 87 -8.37 7.34 -16.63
C VAL A 87 -7.18 7.37 -17.58
N VAL A 88 -7.30 8.16 -18.62
CA VAL A 88 -6.24 8.35 -19.60
C VAL A 88 -5.48 9.62 -19.26
N LEU A 89 -4.19 9.47 -18.96
CA LEU A 89 -3.30 10.60 -18.75
C LEU A 89 -2.98 11.25 -20.10
N THR A 90 -3.36 12.52 -20.28
CA THR A 90 -3.11 13.31 -21.49
C THR A 90 -2.14 14.44 -21.21
N GLY A 91 -1.50 14.97 -22.24
CA GLY A 91 -0.54 16.07 -22.08
C GLY A 91 0.87 15.65 -21.66
N VAL A 92 1.17 14.36 -21.71
CA VAL A 92 2.48 13.75 -21.56
C VAL A 92 2.92 13.13 -22.90
N ASP A 93 4.22 12.87 -23.07
CA ASP A 93 4.77 12.35 -24.32
C ASP A 93 4.15 11.01 -24.76
N ASP A 94 3.77 10.16 -23.78
CA ASP A 94 3.09 8.88 -24.01
C ASP A 94 1.74 8.89 -23.31
N THR A 95 0.67 8.67 -24.09
CA THR A 95 -0.68 8.50 -23.52
C THR A 95 -0.72 7.18 -22.76
N ASP A 96 -0.92 7.23 -21.46
CA ASP A 96 -0.96 6.05 -20.60
C ASP A 96 -2.29 5.95 -19.86
N SER A 97 -2.78 4.73 -19.70
CA SER A 97 -3.96 4.46 -18.87
C SER A 97 -3.50 4.25 -17.43
N ILE A 98 -3.99 5.06 -16.53
CA ILE A 98 -3.65 5.02 -15.12
C ILE A 98 -4.87 4.73 -14.26
N PHE A 99 -4.63 4.11 -13.11
CA PHE A 99 -5.66 3.95 -12.09
C PHE A 99 -5.74 5.22 -11.25
N LEU A 100 -6.91 5.82 -11.24
CA LEU A 100 -7.28 6.89 -10.32
C LEU A 100 -8.05 6.29 -9.17
N LEU A 101 -7.65 6.63 -7.96
CA LEU A 101 -8.38 6.28 -6.74
C LEU A 101 -8.98 7.54 -6.15
N GLU A 102 -10.30 7.65 -6.17
CA GLU A 102 -11.02 8.69 -5.47
C GLU A 102 -11.17 8.27 -4.00
N VAL A 103 -10.77 9.10 -3.07
CA VAL A 103 -10.67 8.75 -1.65
C VAL A 103 -11.31 9.80 -0.76
N SER A 104 -11.74 9.38 0.44
CA SER A 104 -12.21 10.32 1.48
C SER A 104 -11.05 11.08 2.14
N GLU A 105 -11.36 12.21 2.77
CA GLU A 105 -10.39 13.18 3.29
C GLU A 105 -9.38 12.61 4.29
N HIS A 106 -9.74 11.60 5.05
CA HIS A 106 -8.93 11.07 6.13
C HIS A 106 -8.15 9.80 5.80
N LEU A 107 -8.13 9.37 4.53
CA LEU A 107 -7.50 8.09 4.16
C LEU A 107 -6.03 8.02 4.57
N PHE A 108 -5.23 9.00 4.18
CA PHE A 108 -3.79 9.00 4.45
C PHE A 108 -3.46 9.10 5.94
N ASP A 109 -4.22 9.90 6.68
CA ASP A 109 -4.04 10.07 8.12
C ASP A 109 -4.39 8.79 8.86
N SER A 110 -5.47 8.12 8.47
CA SER A 110 -5.91 6.84 9.06
C SER A 110 -4.94 5.71 8.79
N LEU A 111 -4.35 5.68 7.60
CA LEU A 111 -3.31 4.71 7.24
C LEU A 111 -1.94 5.06 7.84
N GLY A 112 -1.77 6.29 8.35
CA GLY A 112 -0.50 6.78 8.88
C GLY A 112 0.56 6.96 7.80
N VAL A 113 0.16 7.28 6.57
CA VAL A 113 1.05 7.42 5.41
C VAL A 113 1.27 8.92 5.12
N PRO A 114 2.44 9.47 5.44
CA PRO A 114 2.76 10.85 5.11
C PRO A 114 3.11 11.02 3.63
N ALA A 115 2.90 12.22 3.09
CA ALA A 115 3.41 12.56 1.78
C ALA A 115 4.95 12.61 1.81
N ALA A 116 5.60 12.05 0.80
CA ALA A 116 7.05 12.14 0.63
C ALA A 116 7.48 13.56 0.18
N LEU A 117 6.63 14.22 -0.58
CA LEU A 117 6.80 15.59 -1.03
C LEU A 117 5.43 16.29 -1.03
N GLY A 118 5.36 17.55 -0.63
CA GLY A 118 4.12 18.30 -0.55
C GLY A 118 3.27 17.89 0.66
N ARG A 119 1.97 17.64 0.44
CA ARG A 119 1.02 17.29 1.49
C ARG A 119 0.00 16.24 1.02
N THR A 120 -0.65 15.62 1.95
CA THR A 120 -1.86 14.81 1.74
C THR A 120 -3.11 15.70 1.66
N PHE A 121 -4.27 15.09 1.50
CA PHE A 121 -5.56 15.79 1.47
C PHE A 121 -5.91 16.41 2.83
N THR A 122 -6.66 17.50 2.76
CA THR A 122 -7.25 18.18 3.93
C THR A 122 -8.75 18.37 3.69
N ALA A 123 -9.50 18.62 4.74
CA ALA A 123 -10.94 18.89 4.65
C ALA A 123 -11.29 20.03 3.66
N ALA A 124 -10.39 21.00 3.50
CA ALA A 124 -10.58 22.10 2.55
C ALA A 124 -10.58 21.65 1.08
N ASP A 125 -9.85 20.58 0.75
CA ASP A 125 -9.76 20.06 -0.62
C ASP A 125 -11.06 19.40 -1.09
N TYR A 126 -11.93 19.01 -0.16
CA TYR A 126 -13.23 18.39 -0.45
C TYR A 126 -14.38 19.39 -0.60
N ASN A 127 -14.08 20.67 -0.51
CA ASN A 127 -15.06 21.71 -0.79
C ASN A 127 -15.24 21.84 -2.31
N THR A 128 -16.51 21.88 -2.76
CA THR A 128 -16.87 22.00 -4.18
C THR A 128 -16.28 23.24 -4.86
N ALA A 129 -15.97 24.30 -4.09
CA ALA A 129 -15.36 25.52 -4.60
C ALA A 129 -13.82 25.46 -4.67
N SER A 130 -13.19 24.43 -4.12
CA SER A 130 -11.74 24.27 -4.14
C SER A 130 -11.28 23.70 -5.48
N PRO A 131 -10.08 24.10 -5.97
CA PRO A 131 -9.51 23.45 -7.14
C PRO A 131 -9.25 21.96 -6.81
N PRO A 132 -9.45 21.07 -7.78
CA PRO A 132 -9.16 19.66 -7.58
C PRO A 132 -7.67 19.44 -7.31
N VAL A 133 -7.37 18.55 -6.38
CA VAL A 133 -6.01 18.17 -5.99
C VAL A 133 -5.81 16.67 -6.13
N VAL A 134 -4.59 16.28 -6.47
CA VAL A 134 -4.21 14.88 -6.71
C VAL A 134 -2.96 14.56 -5.89
N VAL A 135 -2.94 13.37 -5.30
CA VAL A 135 -1.72 12.77 -4.75
C VAL A 135 -1.26 11.70 -5.72
N ILE A 136 -0.05 11.83 -6.23
CA ILE A 136 0.51 10.93 -7.23
C ILE A 136 1.54 9.98 -6.59
N SER A 137 1.66 8.77 -7.14
CA SER A 137 2.70 7.85 -6.72
C SER A 137 4.08 8.30 -7.22
N ASP A 138 5.14 7.97 -6.47
CA ASP A 138 6.53 8.20 -6.88
C ASP A 138 6.83 7.59 -8.26
N ARG A 139 6.26 6.43 -8.56
CA ARG A 139 6.42 5.77 -9.86
C ARG A 139 5.84 6.61 -11.01
N LEU A 140 4.61 7.14 -10.85
CA LEU A 140 3.96 7.97 -11.86
C LEU A 140 4.73 9.28 -12.06
N TRP A 141 5.16 9.90 -10.96
CA TRP A 141 5.95 11.12 -10.98
C TRP A 141 7.25 10.93 -11.76
N ARG A 142 8.00 9.87 -11.49
CA ARG A 142 9.27 9.60 -12.20
C ARG A 142 9.07 9.24 -13.66
N LYS A 143 7.98 8.55 -13.99
CA LYS A 143 7.73 8.07 -15.35
C LYS A 143 7.29 9.19 -16.30
N HIS A 144 6.36 10.05 -15.87
CA HIS A 144 5.69 10.97 -16.77
C HIS A 144 5.94 12.45 -16.47
N LEU A 145 6.28 12.81 -15.26
CA LEU A 145 6.36 14.21 -14.85
C LEU A 145 7.80 14.71 -14.67
N THR A 146 8.77 13.94 -15.16
CA THR A 146 10.21 14.29 -15.25
C THR A 146 10.78 14.88 -13.97
N MET A 147 10.28 14.46 -12.81
CA MET A 147 10.68 14.98 -11.48
C MET A 147 10.55 16.51 -11.34
N ALA A 148 9.64 17.14 -12.09
CA ALA A 148 9.43 18.58 -11.99
C ALA A 148 8.99 18.95 -10.56
N PRO A 149 9.74 19.77 -9.81
CA PRO A 149 9.40 20.14 -8.45
C PRO A 149 8.18 21.06 -8.37
N GLU A 150 7.76 21.61 -9.49
CA GLU A 150 6.65 22.57 -9.59
C GLU A 150 5.36 21.91 -10.09
N LEU A 151 5.01 20.73 -9.59
CA LEU A 151 3.69 20.17 -9.82
C LEU A 151 2.68 20.85 -8.89
N THR A 152 2.34 22.06 -9.22
CA THR A 152 1.09 22.64 -8.80
C THR A 152 0.01 22.03 -9.69
N ALA A 153 -0.61 20.95 -9.22
CA ALA A 153 -1.85 20.39 -9.73
C ALA A 153 -2.01 20.36 -11.27
N ALA A 154 -1.51 19.33 -11.94
CA ALA A 154 -2.04 18.95 -13.23
C ALA A 154 -3.37 18.23 -12.99
N VAL A 155 -4.47 18.96 -13.08
CA VAL A 155 -5.82 18.41 -13.04
C VAL A 155 -6.18 18.01 -14.45
N ALA A 156 -6.40 16.74 -14.68
CA ALA A 156 -7.16 16.29 -15.85
C ALA A 156 -8.64 16.54 -15.54
N SER A 157 -9.27 17.44 -16.31
CA SER A 157 -10.73 17.59 -16.39
C SER A 157 -11.30 16.57 -17.36
#